data_7a7c008e98a63e595d617db7b40b402a
#
_entry.id   7a7c008e98a63e595d617db7b40b402a
#
_cell.length_a   1.000
_cell.length_b   1.000
_cell.length_c   1.000
_cell.angle_alpha   90.00
_cell.angle_beta   90.00
_cell.angle_gamma   90.00
#
_symmetry.space_group_name_H-M   'P 1'
#
loop_
_entity.id
_entity.type
_entity.pdbx_description
1 polymer ?
#
loop_
_entity_poly.entity_id
_entity_poly.type
_entity_poly.pdbx_seq_one_letter_code
_entity_poly.pdbx_strand_id
1 'polypeptide(L)'
;MLPTADAHSDMAELAGDRWVLVGATGVGERDREIPLSGRRIVIGRRPERDLVISHQTVSSLHAEIVRRDDSLFITDLNSTNGTRVNERRIDQQTPLMPGDRIRFGSLEMMIELRSMESQDGGRLMVNSFEMTSRFLGFERLLNELAIVPHYQPIVSLRDRDLVAYEVLARSAALGFETPARMIKTAEQMQLEHEFSDVCRVVGVQHSSCLAENRRLYLNTHREEIGTPELLVSLKRLREAAPHQEITLEIHEALVTNLWAMTELRGHLNELRIQLAYDGFGAGPARLLAL
;
A
#
# COMPACT_ATOMS: atom_id res chain seq x y z
N MET A 1 -29.92 35.09 27.10
CA MET A 1 -28.96 34.05 27.54
C MET A 1 -29.24 32.80 26.70
N LEU A 2 -28.56 32.66 25.57
CA LEU A 2 -28.71 31.54 24.62
C LEU A 2 -27.67 30.44 25.03
N PRO A 3 -28.01 29.16 25.03
CA PRO A 3 -27.02 28.13 25.17
C PRO A 3 -26.36 27.87 23.83
N THR A 4 -25.07 27.75 23.92
CA THR A 4 -24.04 27.56 22.94
C THR A 4 -24.23 26.26 22.11
N ALA A 5 -23.95 26.39 20.83
CA ALA A 5 -23.76 25.33 19.85
C ALA A 5 -22.52 24.49 20.20
N ASP A 6 -22.72 23.21 20.52
CA ASP A 6 -21.65 22.19 20.51
C ASP A 6 -22.19 20.75 20.38
N ALA A 7 -23.35 20.56 19.75
CA ALA A 7 -23.99 19.24 19.61
C ALA A 7 -23.99 18.68 18.16
N HIS A 8 -23.24 19.27 17.23
CA HIS A 8 -23.25 18.83 15.82
C HIS A 8 -21.95 18.23 15.31
N SER A 9 -20.92 18.09 16.18
CA SER A 9 -19.64 17.48 15.83
C SER A 9 -19.61 15.94 16.00
N ASP A 10 -20.49 15.37 16.80
CA ASP A 10 -20.42 13.95 17.18
C ASP A 10 -21.24 12.99 16.31
N MET A 11 -22.00 13.47 15.35
CA MET A 11 -22.87 12.62 14.51
C MET A 11 -22.30 12.28 13.13
N ALA A 12 -21.17 12.84 12.73
CA ALA A 12 -20.52 12.54 11.44
C ALA A 12 -19.48 11.40 11.51
N GLU A 13 -19.21 10.88 12.71
CA GLU A 13 -18.22 9.79 12.95
C GLU A 13 -18.83 8.38 12.88
N LEU A 14 -20.09 8.20 12.53
CA LEU A 14 -20.85 6.95 12.72
C LEU A 14 -20.94 6.04 11.49
N ALA A 15 -20.23 6.30 10.41
CA ALA A 15 -20.25 5.42 9.24
C ALA A 15 -18.89 5.39 8.55
N GLY A 16 -17.93 4.66 9.12
CA GLY A 16 -16.61 4.48 8.49
C GLY A 16 -15.78 3.40 9.16
N ASP A 17 -14.84 2.86 8.44
CA ASP A 17 -13.83 1.94 8.94
C ASP A 17 -13.06 2.56 10.12
N ARG A 18 -12.90 1.82 11.20
CA ARG A 18 -12.22 2.25 12.42
C ARG A 18 -10.83 1.64 12.50
N TRP A 19 -9.81 2.47 12.58
CA TRP A 19 -8.47 2.04 12.89
C TRP A 19 -8.37 1.58 14.34
N VAL A 20 -7.74 0.42 14.56
CA VAL A 20 -7.46 -0.12 15.89
C VAL A 20 -6.00 -0.55 15.99
N LEU A 21 -5.44 -0.42 17.17
CA LEU A 21 -4.17 -0.99 17.54
C LEU A 21 -4.43 -2.23 18.39
N VAL A 22 -3.94 -3.39 17.97
CA VAL A 22 -4.17 -4.67 18.62
C VAL A 22 -2.90 -5.12 19.32
N GLY A 23 -2.98 -5.41 20.62
CA GLY A 23 -1.86 -5.90 21.40
C GLY A 23 -2.00 -5.61 22.89
N ALA A 24 -1.05 -6.08 23.68
CA ALA A 24 -0.98 -5.81 25.11
C ALA A 24 -0.35 -4.44 25.39
N THR A 25 -0.82 -3.73 26.40
CA THR A 25 -0.26 -2.43 26.83
C THR A 25 0.65 -2.54 28.03
N GLY A 26 0.79 -3.75 28.60
CA GLY A 26 1.64 -4.03 29.74
C GLY A 26 2.08 -5.49 29.82
N VAL A 27 3.02 -5.77 30.70
CA VAL A 27 3.56 -7.12 30.90
C VAL A 27 2.49 -8.02 31.52
N GLY A 28 2.21 -9.17 30.87
CA GLY A 28 1.22 -10.14 31.37
C GLY A 28 -0.23 -9.77 31.07
N GLU A 29 -0.49 -8.68 30.40
CA GLU A 29 -1.82 -8.33 29.90
C GLU A 29 -2.19 -9.17 28.67
N ARG A 30 -3.49 -9.37 28.46
CA ARG A 30 -4.00 -9.98 27.22
C ARG A 30 -4.05 -8.92 26.13
N ASP A 31 -3.90 -9.36 24.90
CA ASP A 31 -4.12 -8.51 23.73
C ASP A 31 -5.55 -7.95 23.76
N ARG A 32 -5.65 -6.68 23.46
CA ARG A 32 -6.91 -5.94 23.35
C ARG A 32 -6.91 -5.04 22.14
N GLU A 33 -8.08 -4.72 21.66
CA GLU A 33 -8.29 -3.74 20.62
C GLU A 33 -8.37 -2.34 21.22
N ILE A 34 -7.54 -1.44 20.75
CA ILE A 34 -7.50 -0.04 21.17
C ILE A 34 -7.91 0.82 19.97
N PRO A 35 -9.10 1.45 20.02
CA PRO A 35 -9.53 2.33 18.93
C PRO A 35 -8.59 3.53 18.80
N LEU A 36 -8.17 3.82 17.57
CA LEU A 36 -7.41 5.02 17.25
C LEU A 36 -8.38 6.14 16.84
N SER A 37 -9.11 6.65 17.85
CA SER A 37 -10.08 7.73 17.67
C SER A 37 -9.38 9.09 17.78
N GLY A 38 -9.64 9.98 16.82
CA GLY A 38 -9.07 11.33 16.82
C GLY A 38 -8.01 11.55 15.76
N ARG A 39 -7.74 12.84 15.48
CA ARG A 39 -6.77 13.24 14.46
C ARG A 39 -5.32 13.06 14.87
N ARG A 40 -5.06 13.03 16.18
CA ARG A 40 -3.72 12.89 16.74
C ARG A 40 -3.80 12.09 18.04
N ILE A 41 -2.93 11.11 18.21
CA ILE A 41 -2.85 10.22 19.37
C ILE A 41 -1.40 10.18 19.83
N VAL A 42 -1.14 10.65 21.02
CA VAL A 42 0.20 10.64 21.64
C VAL A 42 0.35 9.40 22.49
N ILE A 43 1.40 8.64 22.25
CA ILE A 43 1.68 7.35 22.87
C ILE A 43 2.87 7.49 23.84
N GLY A 44 2.75 6.89 25.01
CA GLY A 44 3.83 6.87 25.98
C GLY A 44 3.47 6.18 27.28
N ARG A 45 4.45 6.13 28.21
CA ARG A 45 4.28 5.42 29.49
C ARG A 45 3.54 6.23 30.54
N ARG A 46 3.47 7.55 30.39
CA ARG A 46 2.80 8.41 31.38
C ARG A 46 1.28 8.38 31.25
N PRO A 47 0.54 8.45 32.38
CA PRO A 47 -0.95 8.37 32.37
C PRO A 47 -1.62 9.55 31.64
N GLU A 48 -0.91 10.65 31.40
CA GLU A 48 -1.43 11.83 30.70
C GLU A 48 -1.37 11.69 29.15
N ARG A 49 -1.00 10.51 28.65
CA ARG A 49 -0.95 10.25 27.19
C ARG A 49 -2.30 9.73 26.69
N ASP A 50 -2.60 10.01 25.43
CA ASP A 50 -3.83 9.53 24.81
C ASP A 50 -3.87 7.99 24.75
N LEU A 51 -2.71 7.36 24.52
CA LEU A 51 -2.50 5.93 24.64
C LEU A 51 -1.37 5.63 25.61
N VAL A 52 -1.74 5.06 26.76
CA VAL A 52 -0.80 4.67 27.81
C VAL A 52 -0.32 3.24 27.59
N ILE A 53 0.98 3.07 27.44
CA ILE A 53 1.66 1.76 27.37
C ILE A 53 2.55 1.61 28.60
N SER A 54 2.09 0.82 29.58
CA SER A 54 2.74 0.63 30.88
C SER A 54 3.89 -0.37 30.81
N HIS A 55 4.93 -0.05 30.01
CA HIS A 55 6.10 -0.92 29.83
C HIS A 55 7.39 -0.14 30.04
N GLN A 56 8.39 -0.77 30.70
CA GLN A 56 9.66 -0.09 31.06
C GLN A 56 10.48 0.39 29.85
N THR A 57 10.36 -0.26 28.71
CA THR A 57 11.08 0.12 27.46
C THR A 57 10.36 1.21 26.68
N VAL A 58 9.15 1.62 27.09
CA VAL A 58 8.40 2.71 26.48
C VAL A 58 8.72 4.02 27.19
N SER A 59 9.10 5.04 26.44
CA SER A 59 9.41 6.38 26.98
C SER A 59 8.16 7.08 27.51
N SER A 60 8.32 8.04 28.42
CA SER A 60 7.24 8.88 28.95
C SER A 60 6.43 9.60 27.85
N LEU A 61 7.12 10.00 26.80
CA LEU A 61 6.63 10.45 25.50
C LEU A 61 7.37 9.60 24.47
N HIS A 62 6.67 8.77 23.69
CA HIS A 62 7.34 7.78 22.85
C HIS A 62 7.14 8.03 21.37
N ALA A 63 5.89 8.07 20.95
CA ALA A 63 5.51 8.25 19.55
C ALA A 63 4.19 9.01 19.44
N GLU A 64 3.88 9.46 18.24
CA GLU A 64 2.55 9.96 17.92
C GLU A 64 2.03 9.30 16.64
N ILE A 65 0.73 9.04 16.60
CA ILE A 65 0.00 8.65 15.40
C ILE A 65 -0.89 9.83 15.01
N VAL A 66 -0.80 10.22 13.73
CA VAL A 66 -1.60 11.30 13.15
C VAL A 66 -2.45 10.72 12.03
N ARG A 67 -3.75 11.00 12.06
CA ARG A 67 -4.68 10.68 10.99
C ARG A 67 -4.80 11.87 10.04
N ARG A 68 -4.59 11.62 8.76
CA ARG A 68 -4.85 12.56 7.66
C ARG A 68 -5.79 11.86 6.69
N ASP A 69 -7.01 12.34 6.61
CA ASP A 69 -8.09 11.69 5.88
C ASP A 69 -8.23 10.22 6.32
N ASP A 70 -8.12 9.26 5.41
CA ASP A 70 -8.20 7.83 5.71
C ASP A 70 -6.84 7.17 5.99
N SER A 71 -5.77 7.94 6.04
CA SER A 71 -4.40 7.43 6.24
C SER A 71 -3.87 7.73 7.62
N LEU A 72 -3.14 6.77 8.20
CA LEU A 72 -2.41 6.95 9.45
C LEU A 72 -0.92 7.12 9.18
N PHE A 73 -0.29 7.97 9.99
CA PHE A 73 1.14 8.18 9.98
C PHE A 73 1.66 8.10 11.41
N ILE A 74 2.82 7.47 11.60
CA ILE A 74 3.51 7.40 12.90
C ILE A 74 4.82 8.17 12.86
N THR A 75 5.13 8.83 13.98
CA THR A 75 6.41 9.54 14.19
C THR A 75 6.97 9.15 15.55
N ASP A 76 8.24 8.78 15.61
CA ASP A 76 8.95 8.61 16.89
C ASP A 76 9.27 9.99 17.49
N LEU A 77 8.96 10.19 18.76
CA LEU A 77 9.17 11.45 19.47
C LEU A 77 10.49 11.45 20.28
N ASN A 78 11.58 11.03 19.63
CA ASN A 78 12.90 10.86 20.24
C ASN A 78 12.88 9.91 21.44
N SER A 79 12.20 8.78 21.27
CA SER A 79 12.12 7.78 22.32
C SER A 79 13.47 7.10 22.58
N THR A 80 13.71 6.65 23.81
CA THR A 80 14.98 6.05 24.22
C THR A 80 15.31 4.78 23.43
N ASN A 81 14.32 3.91 23.22
CA ASN A 81 14.50 2.62 22.55
C ASN A 81 14.07 2.63 21.08
N GLY A 82 13.46 3.71 20.64
CA GLY A 82 12.97 3.88 19.28
C GLY A 82 11.65 3.17 18.99
N THR A 83 11.00 3.60 17.93
CA THR A 83 9.82 3.00 17.34
C THR A 83 10.24 2.25 16.07
N ARG A 84 9.61 1.07 15.83
CA ARG A 84 9.82 0.30 14.60
C ARG A 84 8.48 -0.01 13.94
N VAL A 85 8.48 -0.01 12.61
CA VAL A 85 7.37 -0.47 11.79
C VAL A 85 7.91 -1.62 10.93
N ASN A 86 7.30 -2.80 11.02
CA ASN A 86 7.73 -4.03 10.34
C ASN A 86 9.24 -4.28 10.51
N GLU A 87 9.72 -4.30 11.76
CA GLU A 87 11.11 -4.48 12.17
C GLU A 87 12.08 -3.32 11.81
N ARG A 88 11.68 -2.39 10.95
CA ARG A 88 12.49 -1.24 10.56
C ARG A 88 12.32 -0.09 11.54
N ARG A 89 13.43 0.41 12.09
CA ARG A 89 13.40 1.61 12.93
C ARG A 89 13.04 2.83 12.10
N ILE A 90 12.10 3.63 12.59
CA ILE A 90 11.69 4.88 11.94
C ILE A 90 12.46 6.07 12.53
N ASP A 91 12.85 7.00 11.69
CA ASP A 91 13.52 8.26 12.01
C ASP A 91 12.77 9.48 11.47
N GLN A 92 11.73 9.24 10.71
CA GLN A 92 10.83 10.24 10.12
C GLN A 92 9.39 9.78 10.18
N GLN A 93 8.46 10.68 9.82
CA GLN A 93 7.05 10.33 9.72
C GLN A 93 6.86 9.21 8.70
N THR A 94 6.27 8.10 9.14
CA THR A 94 6.13 6.86 8.36
C THR A 94 4.63 6.53 8.21
N PRO A 95 4.13 6.25 7.00
CA PRO A 95 2.76 5.81 6.80
C PRO A 95 2.54 4.44 7.41
N LEU A 96 1.32 4.20 7.91
CA LEU A 96 0.88 2.92 8.47
C LEU A 96 -0.18 2.30 7.59
N MET A 97 -0.05 0.98 7.38
CA MET A 97 -0.99 0.17 6.62
C MET A 97 -1.66 -0.85 7.53
N PRO A 98 -2.89 -1.30 7.24
CA PRO A 98 -3.50 -2.41 7.95
C PRO A 98 -2.60 -3.66 7.86
N GLY A 99 -2.35 -4.29 9.03
CA GLY A 99 -1.45 -5.42 9.16
C GLY A 99 -0.01 -5.04 9.57
N ASP A 100 0.35 -3.76 9.58
CA ASP A 100 1.67 -3.34 10.03
C ASP A 100 1.87 -3.66 11.52
N ARG A 101 3.07 -4.16 11.84
CA ARG A 101 3.53 -4.39 13.22
C ARG A 101 4.32 -3.20 13.69
N ILE A 102 3.85 -2.59 14.77
CA ILE A 102 4.53 -1.47 15.42
C ILE A 102 5.16 -1.95 16.71
N ARG A 103 6.45 -1.66 16.87
CA ARG A 103 7.15 -1.96 18.11
C ARG A 103 7.58 -0.69 18.81
N PHE A 104 7.03 -0.49 20.02
CA PHE A 104 7.37 0.58 20.95
C PHE A 104 8.38 0.06 21.97
N GLY A 105 9.68 0.33 21.72
CA GLY A 105 10.73 -0.32 22.51
C GLY A 105 10.78 -1.83 22.26
N SER A 106 10.37 -2.64 23.26
CA SER A 106 10.29 -4.10 23.13
C SER A 106 8.85 -4.62 22.98
N LEU A 107 7.84 -3.77 23.07
CA LEU A 107 6.45 -4.17 23.03
C LEU A 107 5.92 -4.02 21.59
N GLU A 108 5.36 -5.10 21.06
CA GLU A 108 4.81 -5.17 19.71
C GLU A 108 3.29 -5.11 19.70
N MET A 109 2.74 -4.35 18.78
CA MET A 109 1.31 -4.20 18.53
C MET A 109 1.07 -4.19 17.02
N MET A 110 -0.14 -4.53 16.59
CA MET A 110 -0.52 -4.57 15.15
C MET A 110 -1.59 -3.54 14.84
N ILE A 111 -1.44 -2.86 13.70
CA ILE A 111 -2.45 -1.95 13.16
C ILE A 111 -3.48 -2.76 12.37
N GLU A 112 -4.75 -2.56 12.67
CA GLU A 112 -5.84 -3.15 11.91
C GLU A 112 -6.89 -2.10 11.57
N LEU A 113 -7.60 -2.34 10.48
CA LEU A 113 -8.76 -1.56 10.06
C LEU A 113 -10.00 -2.42 10.32
N ARG A 114 -10.89 -1.96 11.21
CA ARG A 114 -12.13 -2.63 11.57
C ARG A 114 -13.32 -1.89 10.99
N SER A 115 -14.16 -2.56 10.24
CA SER A 115 -15.48 -2.05 9.89
C SER A 115 -16.34 -1.95 11.15
N MET A 116 -17.03 -0.83 11.34
CA MET A 116 -18.04 -0.69 12.41
C MET A 116 -19.27 -1.52 12.06
N GLU A 117 -19.27 -2.78 12.48
CA GLU A 117 -20.46 -3.63 12.39
C GLU A 117 -21.20 -3.63 13.74
N SER A 118 -22.50 -3.35 13.65
CA SER A 118 -23.44 -3.49 14.74
C SER A 118 -23.41 -4.92 15.30
N GLN A 119 -23.23 -5.06 16.60
CA GLN A 119 -23.47 -6.32 17.31
C GLN A 119 -24.98 -6.59 17.25
N ASP A 120 -25.45 -7.32 16.29
CA ASP A 120 -26.52 -8.32 16.37
C ASP A 120 -26.90 -8.80 14.96
N GLY A 121 -27.07 -10.13 14.81
CA GLY A 121 -27.84 -10.84 13.77
C GLY A 121 -27.83 -10.42 12.29
N GLY A 122 -27.45 -9.19 11.95
CA GLY A 122 -27.38 -8.65 10.59
C GLY A 122 -26.01 -8.80 9.91
N ARG A 123 -25.01 -9.30 10.62
CA ARG A 123 -23.59 -9.34 10.26
C ARG A 123 -23.26 -10.03 8.92
N LEU A 124 -24.00 -11.06 8.57
CA LEU A 124 -23.78 -11.83 7.34
C LEU A 124 -24.31 -11.13 6.09
N MET A 125 -25.38 -10.35 6.20
CA MET A 125 -25.98 -9.68 5.04
C MET A 125 -25.27 -8.36 4.65
N VAL A 126 -24.80 -7.58 5.63
CA VAL A 126 -24.12 -6.31 5.37
C VAL A 126 -22.74 -6.57 4.76
N ASN A 127 -21.97 -7.52 5.29
CA ASN A 127 -20.68 -7.93 4.74
C ASN A 127 -20.80 -8.43 3.30
N SER A 128 -21.83 -9.21 2.99
CA SER A 128 -22.03 -9.69 1.64
C SER A 128 -22.42 -8.58 0.67
N PHE A 129 -23.20 -7.60 1.11
CA PHE A 129 -23.59 -6.46 0.26
C PHE A 129 -22.43 -5.51 0.00
N GLU A 130 -21.64 -5.15 1.02
CA GLU A 130 -20.45 -4.32 0.88
C GLU A 130 -19.37 -4.99 0.03
N MET A 131 -19.15 -6.28 0.25
CA MET A 131 -18.21 -7.08 -0.54
C MET A 131 -18.66 -7.18 -1.99
N THR A 132 -19.96 -7.43 -2.24
CA THR A 132 -20.55 -7.46 -3.59
C THR A 132 -20.45 -6.09 -4.26
N SER A 133 -20.78 -5.01 -3.54
CA SER A 133 -20.67 -3.63 -4.04
C SER A 133 -19.22 -3.28 -4.39
N ARG A 134 -18.26 -3.69 -3.56
CA ARG A 134 -16.83 -3.49 -3.82
C ARG A 134 -16.38 -4.26 -5.06
N PHE A 135 -16.79 -5.51 -5.19
CA PHE A 135 -16.44 -6.34 -6.34
C PHE A 135 -17.00 -5.78 -7.64
N LEU A 136 -18.28 -5.39 -7.65
CA LEU A 136 -18.90 -4.71 -8.80
C LEU A 136 -18.22 -3.37 -9.11
N GLY A 137 -17.84 -2.63 -8.10
CA GLY A 137 -17.07 -1.39 -8.24
C GLY A 137 -15.69 -1.63 -8.85
N PHE A 138 -15.02 -2.73 -8.48
CA PHE A 138 -13.71 -3.09 -9.02
C PHE A 138 -13.80 -3.60 -10.47
N GLU A 139 -14.77 -4.47 -10.78
CA GLU A 139 -15.04 -4.87 -12.16
C GLU A 139 -15.34 -3.67 -13.07
N ARG A 140 -16.12 -2.73 -12.57
CA ARG A 140 -16.39 -1.49 -13.29
C ARG A 140 -15.12 -0.66 -13.50
N LEU A 141 -14.26 -0.55 -12.47
CA LEU A 141 -12.98 0.14 -12.56
C LEU A 141 -12.09 -0.45 -13.66
N LEU A 142 -12.04 -1.78 -13.78
CA LEU A 142 -11.28 -2.47 -14.83
C LEU A 142 -11.93 -2.28 -16.21
N ASN A 143 -13.23 -2.47 -16.32
CA ASN A 143 -13.97 -2.41 -17.60
C ASN A 143 -14.00 -0.98 -18.18
N GLU A 144 -14.13 0.04 -17.35
CA GLU A 144 -14.12 1.45 -17.75
C GLU A 144 -12.72 2.04 -17.83
N LEU A 145 -11.67 1.25 -17.53
CA LEU A 145 -10.27 1.70 -17.46
C LEU A 145 -10.12 2.92 -16.54
N ALA A 146 -10.85 2.93 -15.42
CA ALA A 146 -10.92 4.06 -14.49
C ALA A 146 -9.68 4.17 -13.57
N ILE A 147 -8.53 3.74 -14.08
CA ILE A 147 -7.21 3.92 -13.49
C ILE A 147 -6.65 5.27 -13.94
N VAL A 148 -6.13 6.03 -13.00
CA VAL A 148 -5.41 7.28 -13.26
C VAL A 148 -3.92 7.01 -13.09
N PRO A 149 -3.13 6.97 -14.16
CA PRO A 149 -1.70 6.74 -14.05
C PRO A 149 -1.00 7.99 -13.51
N HIS A 150 -0.19 7.80 -12.50
CA HIS A 150 0.75 8.80 -12.00
C HIS A 150 2.16 8.42 -12.45
N TYR A 151 2.93 9.40 -12.89
CA TYR A 151 4.28 9.19 -13.37
C TYR A 151 5.28 9.76 -12.38
N GLN A 152 5.98 8.88 -11.67
CA GLN A 152 7.03 9.27 -10.74
C GLN A 152 8.36 9.40 -11.49
N PRO A 153 9.02 10.58 -11.46
CA PRO A 153 10.25 10.77 -12.19
C PRO A 153 11.40 9.94 -11.59
N ILE A 154 12.15 9.26 -12.45
CA ILE A 154 13.41 8.59 -12.14
C ILE A 154 14.53 9.45 -12.70
N VAL A 155 15.45 9.87 -11.84
CA VAL A 155 16.54 10.79 -12.18
C VAL A 155 17.90 10.12 -12.01
N SER A 156 18.85 10.50 -12.85
CA SER A 156 20.25 10.11 -12.72
C SER A 156 20.85 10.71 -11.42
N LEU A 157 21.54 9.90 -10.64
CA LEU A 157 22.24 10.39 -9.43
C LEU A 157 23.45 11.24 -9.76
N ARG A 158 23.97 11.14 -10.97
CA ARG A 158 25.19 11.82 -11.42
C ARG A 158 24.96 13.30 -11.74
N ASP A 159 23.93 13.57 -12.55
CA ASP A 159 23.64 14.88 -13.14
C ASP A 159 22.24 15.40 -12.82
N ARG A 160 21.42 14.56 -12.16
CA ARG A 160 20.02 14.80 -11.83
C ARG A 160 19.09 14.96 -13.03
N ASP A 161 19.53 14.54 -14.20
CA ASP A 161 18.70 14.54 -15.38
C ASP A 161 17.59 13.50 -15.29
N LEU A 162 16.44 13.83 -15.85
CA LEU A 162 15.30 12.92 -15.95
C LEU A 162 15.64 11.81 -16.95
N VAL A 163 15.59 10.55 -16.51
CA VAL A 163 15.92 9.39 -17.35
C VAL A 163 14.71 8.52 -17.68
N ALA A 164 13.71 8.47 -16.79
CA ALA A 164 12.55 7.62 -16.95
C ALA A 164 11.39 8.06 -16.03
N TYR A 165 10.26 7.36 -16.15
CA TYR A 165 9.15 7.46 -15.22
C TYR A 165 8.72 6.08 -14.74
N GLU A 166 8.46 5.93 -13.44
CA GLU A 166 7.71 4.80 -12.90
C GLU A 166 6.21 5.10 -13.00
N VAL A 167 5.44 4.14 -13.51
CA VAL A 167 4.00 4.26 -13.66
C VAL A 167 3.29 3.67 -12.45
N LEU A 168 2.62 4.52 -11.70
CA LEU A 168 1.92 4.16 -10.47
C LEU A 168 0.40 4.30 -10.67
N ALA A 169 -0.35 3.24 -10.41
CA ALA A 169 -1.81 3.27 -10.50
C ALA A 169 -2.43 4.10 -9.36
N ARG A 170 -3.41 4.93 -9.71
CA ARG A 170 -4.31 5.63 -8.79
C ARG A 170 -5.73 5.49 -9.30
N SER A 171 -6.71 5.78 -8.47
CA SER A 171 -8.11 5.85 -8.89
C SER A 171 -8.85 6.90 -8.07
N ALA A 172 -9.81 7.57 -8.69
CA ALA A 172 -10.77 8.44 -8.01
C ALA A 172 -12.06 7.70 -7.63
N ALA A 173 -12.17 6.40 -7.97
CA ALA A 173 -13.34 5.60 -7.64
C ALA A 173 -13.41 5.35 -6.13
N LEU A 174 -14.61 5.53 -5.56
CA LEU A 174 -14.87 5.34 -4.14
C LEU A 174 -14.48 3.92 -3.69
N GLY A 175 -13.67 3.83 -2.66
CA GLY A 175 -13.16 2.57 -2.12
C GLY A 175 -11.87 2.06 -2.77
N PHE A 176 -11.34 2.77 -3.82
CA PHE A 176 -10.13 2.39 -4.54
C PHE A 176 -9.10 3.52 -4.63
N GLU A 177 -9.14 4.44 -3.69
CA GLU A 177 -8.30 5.65 -3.65
C GLU A 177 -6.81 5.32 -3.47
N THR A 178 -6.50 4.11 -2.99
CA THR A 178 -5.11 3.69 -2.75
C THR A 178 -4.73 2.45 -3.55
N PRO A 179 -3.48 2.34 -4.04
CA PRO A 179 -2.98 1.14 -4.72
C PRO A 179 -3.17 -0.14 -3.90
N ALA A 180 -2.93 -0.07 -2.59
CA ALA A 180 -3.06 -1.22 -1.70
C ALA A 180 -4.49 -1.79 -1.67
N ARG A 181 -5.52 -0.92 -1.70
CA ARG A 181 -6.93 -1.37 -1.77
C ARG A 181 -7.24 -2.03 -3.11
N MET A 182 -6.76 -1.46 -4.21
CA MET A 182 -6.92 -2.05 -5.55
C MET A 182 -6.25 -3.42 -5.63
N ILE A 183 -4.99 -3.54 -5.22
CA ILE A 183 -4.23 -4.80 -5.20
C ILE A 183 -4.95 -5.86 -4.35
N LYS A 184 -5.31 -5.50 -3.11
CA LYS A 184 -6.02 -6.42 -2.22
C LYS A 184 -7.36 -6.90 -2.79
N THR A 185 -8.09 -6.03 -3.48
CA THR A 185 -9.36 -6.42 -4.10
C THR A 185 -9.12 -7.32 -5.32
N ALA A 186 -8.11 -7.02 -6.13
CA ALA A 186 -7.67 -7.89 -7.23
C ALA A 186 -7.35 -9.31 -6.71
N GLU A 187 -6.54 -9.42 -5.64
CA GLU A 187 -6.20 -10.69 -4.98
C GLU A 187 -7.45 -11.43 -4.49
N GLN A 188 -8.41 -10.73 -3.85
CA GLN A 188 -9.65 -11.33 -3.37
C GLN A 188 -10.56 -11.85 -4.49
N MET A 189 -10.50 -11.24 -5.66
CA MET A 189 -11.28 -11.59 -6.84
C MET A 189 -10.54 -12.50 -7.81
N GLN A 190 -9.25 -12.77 -7.57
CA GLN A 190 -8.36 -13.49 -8.49
C GLN A 190 -8.26 -12.79 -9.87
N LEU A 191 -8.21 -11.45 -9.86
CA LEU A 191 -8.13 -10.57 -11.04
C LEU A 191 -6.80 -9.81 -11.09
N GLU A 192 -5.73 -10.37 -10.53
CA GLU A 192 -4.40 -9.73 -10.47
C GLU A 192 -3.83 -9.48 -11.86
N HIS A 193 -4.04 -10.43 -12.77
CA HIS A 193 -3.57 -10.34 -14.16
C HIS A 193 -4.29 -9.22 -14.91
N GLU A 194 -5.63 -9.17 -14.80
CA GLU A 194 -6.47 -8.16 -15.45
C GLU A 194 -6.15 -6.77 -14.90
N PHE A 195 -6.00 -6.66 -13.59
CA PHE A 195 -5.65 -5.40 -12.95
C PHE A 195 -4.29 -4.89 -13.40
N SER A 196 -3.27 -5.73 -13.38
CA SER A 196 -1.92 -5.37 -13.84
C SER A 196 -1.90 -5.01 -15.32
N ASP A 197 -2.62 -5.76 -16.17
CA ASP A 197 -2.74 -5.47 -17.60
C ASP A 197 -3.37 -4.09 -17.83
N VAL A 198 -4.48 -3.79 -17.16
CA VAL A 198 -5.13 -2.47 -17.24
C VAL A 198 -4.19 -1.37 -16.78
N CYS A 199 -3.46 -1.55 -15.67
CA CYS A 199 -2.50 -0.55 -15.20
C CYS A 199 -1.41 -0.26 -16.23
N ARG A 200 -0.85 -1.30 -16.87
CA ARG A 200 0.16 -1.16 -17.92
C ARG A 200 -0.39 -0.47 -19.17
N VAL A 201 -1.55 -0.90 -19.65
CA VAL A 201 -2.19 -0.35 -20.85
C VAL A 201 -2.51 1.12 -20.64
N VAL A 202 -3.21 1.47 -19.56
CA VAL A 202 -3.58 2.86 -19.26
C VAL A 202 -2.33 3.72 -19.03
N GLY A 203 -1.32 3.18 -18.34
CA GLY A 203 -0.05 3.87 -18.12
C GLY A 203 0.66 4.22 -19.42
N VAL A 204 0.69 3.31 -20.37
CA VAL A 204 1.31 3.58 -21.69
C VAL A 204 0.44 4.52 -22.53
N GLN A 205 -0.87 4.32 -22.58
CA GLN A 205 -1.78 5.17 -23.36
C GLN A 205 -1.74 6.64 -22.94
N HIS A 206 -1.68 6.91 -21.64
CA HIS A 206 -1.65 8.27 -21.12
C HIS A 206 -0.25 8.90 -21.07
N SER A 207 0.80 8.16 -21.37
CA SER A 207 2.18 8.69 -21.36
C SER A 207 2.42 9.79 -22.39
N SER A 208 1.55 9.92 -23.39
CA SER A 208 1.58 11.02 -24.37
C SER A 208 1.41 12.42 -23.77
N CYS A 209 0.90 12.53 -22.52
CA CYS A 209 0.83 13.79 -21.79
C CYS A 209 2.20 14.25 -21.23
N LEU A 210 3.20 13.37 -21.22
CA LEU A 210 4.54 13.70 -20.75
C LEU A 210 5.27 14.55 -21.79
N ALA A 211 6.07 15.52 -21.33
CA ALA A 211 6.78 16.47 -22.19
C ALA A 211 7.79 15.80 -23.15
N GLU A 212 8.29 14.62 -22.75
CA GLU A 212 9.26 13.86 -23.52
C GLU A 212 8.90 12.37 -23.49
N ASN A 213 9.10 11.70 -24.63
CA ASN A 213 8.95 10.25 -24.70
C ASN A 213 10.14 9.59 -23.98
N ARG A 214 9.96 9.37 -22.68
CA ARG A 214 10.93 8.71 -21.80
C ARG A 214 10.54 7.26 -21.57
N ARG A 215 11.51 6.48 -21.12
CA ARG A 215 11.28 5.10 -20.68
C ARG A 215 10.25 5.03 -19.56
N LEU A 216 9.35 4.05 -19.66
CA LEU A 216 8.35 3.76 -18.64
C LEU A 216 8.71 2.49 -17.89
N TYR A 217 8.71 2.56 -16.59
CA TYR A 217 8.82 1.42 -15.68
C TYR A 217 7.42 0.99 -15.31
N LEU A 218 7.09 -0.27 -15.59
CA LEU A 218 5.76 -0.84 -15.44
C LEU A 218 5.81 -2.00 -14.45
N ASN A 219 4.99 -1.94 -13.42
CA ASN A 219 4.92 -2.95 -12.38
C ASN A 219 4.28 -4.25 -12.87
N THR A 220 4.69 -5.38 -12.27
CA THR A 220 4.16 -6.71 -12.51
C THR A 220 3.76 -7.36 -11.19
N HIS A 221 2.57 -7.93 -11.15
CA HIS A 221 2.13 -8.68 -9.99
C HIS A 221 2.85 -10.03 -9.93
N ARG A 222 3.12 -10.54 -8.72
CA ARG A 222 3.86 -11.79 -8.52
C ARG A 222 3.22 -12.99 -9.21
N GLU A 223 1.89 -13.06 -9.22
CA GLU A 223 1.14 -14.19 -9.80
C GLU A 223 1.20 -14.22 -11.34
N GLU A 224 1.65 -13.13 -11.98
CA GLU A 224 1.81 -13.07 -13.44
C GLU A 224 3.10 -13.74 -13.92
N ILE A 225 4.12 -13.86 -13.05
CA ILE A 225 5.45 -14.31 -13.45
C ILE A 225 5.43 -15.80 -13.84
N GLY A 226 5.83 -16.07 -15.08
CA GLY A 226 5.82 -17.43 -15.65
C GLY A 226 4.47 -17.84 -16.25
N THR A 227 3.49 -16.93 -16.33
CA THR A 227 2.20 -17.22 -16.96
C THR A 227 2.18 -16.84 -18.45
N PRO A 228 1.46 -17.58 -19.30
CA PRO A 228 1.25 -17.21 -20.69
C PRO A 228 0.52 -15.87 -20.85
N GLU A 229 -0.36 -15.53 -19.92
CA GLU A 229 -1.19 -14.32 -19.89
C GLU A 229 -0.31 -13.06 -19.86
N LEU A 230 0.74 -13.05 -19.05
CA LEU A 230 1.72 -11.95 -19.02
C LEU A 230 2.32 -11.71 -20.40
N LEU A 231 2.76 -12.78 -21.08
CA LEU A 231 3.39 -12.66 -22.39
C LEU A 231 2.41 -12.15 -23.45
N VAL A 232 1.15 -12.57 -23.40
CA VAL A 232 0.08 -12.08 -24.27
C VAL A 232 -0.17 -10.59 -24.03
N SER A 233 -0.27 -10.17 -22.75
CA SER A 233 -0.42 -8.78 -22.34
C SER A 233 0.73 -7.92 -22.89
N LEU A 234 1.97 -8.33 -22.67
CA LEU A 234 3.15 -7.59 -23.11
C LEU A 234 3.27 -7.50 -24.65
N LYS A 235 2.88 -8.54 -25.39
CA LYS A 235 2.83 -8.51 -26.87
C LYS A 235 1.83 -7.47 -27.35
N ARG A 236 0.60 -7.50 -26.83
CA ARG A 236 -0.43 -6.49 -27.16
C ARG A 236 0.04 -5.07 -26.82
N LEU A 237 0.68 -4.90 -25.68
CA LEU A 237 1.22 -3.61 -25.26
C LEU A 237 2.29 -3.11 -26.23
N ARG A 238 3.20 -3.99 -26.67
CA ARG A 238 4.25 -3.65 -27.65
C ARG A 238 3.66 -3.31 -29.02
N GLU A 239 2.64 -4.04 -29.47
CA GLU A 239 1.94 -3.75 -30.72
C GLU A 239 1.25 -2.38 -30.69
N ALA A 240 0.62 -2.04 -29.54
CA ALA A 240 -0.04 -0.75 -29.35
C ALA A 240 0.95 0.43 -29.22
N ALA A 241 2.15 0.18 -28.70
CA ALA A 241 3.17 1.20 -28.46
C ALA A 241 4.56 0.76 -28.97
N PRO A 242 4.76 0.64 -30.29
CA PRO A 242 5.98 0.03 -30.88
C PRO A 242 7.26 0.80 -30.59
N HIS A 243 7.17 2.11 -30.33
CA HIS A 243 8.32 3.00 -30.11
C HIS A 243 8.51 3.41 -28.65
N GLN A 244 7.60 3.02 -27.75
CA GLN A 244 7.74 3.31 -26.33
C GLN A 244 8.85 2.45 -25.72
N GLU A 245 9.83 3.08 -25.08
CA GLU A 245 10.79 2.36 -24.25
C GLU A 245 10.10 1.89 -22.97
N ILE A 246 10.16 0.58 -22.71
CA ILE A 246 9.49 -0.06 -21.58
C ILE A 246 10.52 -0.87 -20.79
N THR A 247 10.45 -0.77 -19.46
CA THR A 247 11.10 -1.65 -18.51
C THR A 247 10.00 -2.29 -17.64
N LEU A 248 10.01 -3.61 -17.57
CA LEU A 248 9.13 -4.35 -16.67
C LEU A 248 9.80 -4.46 -15.30
N GLU A 249 9.10 -4.07 -14.23
CA GLU A 249 9.57 -4.19 -12.85
C GLU A 249 9.01 -5.43 -12.19
N ILE A 250 9.91 -6.17 -11.56
CA ILE A 250 9.60 -7.38 -10.79
C ILE A 250 10.19 -7.22 -9.40
N HIS A 251 9.40 -7.51 -8.37
CA HIS A 251 9.91 -7.47 -7.00
C HIS A 251 11.00 -8.54 -6.79
N GLU A 252 12.15 -8.17 -6.20
CA GLU A 252 13.33 -9.05 -6.00
C GLU A 252 12.96 -10.39 -5.33
N ALA A 253 12.05 -10.39 -4.36
CA ALA A 253 11.63 -11.59 -3.64
C ALA A 253 11.01 -12.68 -4.54
N LEU A 254 10.62 -12.34 -5.77
CA LEU A 254 10.00 -13.25 -6.74
C LEU A 254 11.02 -14.02 -7.58
N VAL A 255 12.29 -13.66 -7.51
CA VAL A 255 13.38 -14.33 -8.23
C VAL A 255 13.74 -15.64 -7.49
N THR A 256 12.81 -16.60 -7.52
CA THR A 256 12.97 -17.91 -6.88
C THR A 256 13.37 -19.01 -7.84
N ASN A 257 13.09 -18.84 -9.13
CA ASN A 257 13.32 -19.81 -10.19
C ASN A 257 14.11 -19.18 -11.35
N LEU A 258 15.40 -19.45 -11.40
CA LEU A 258 16.31 -18.92 -12.42
C LEU A 258 15.92 -19.33 -13.85
N TRP A 259 15.36 -20.52 -14.04
CA TRP A 259 14.93 -20.98 -15.34
C TRP A 259 13.76 -20.15 -15.87
N ALA A 260 12.72 -19.95 -15.07
CA ALA A 260 11.58 -19.11 -15.41
C ALA A 260 12.00 -17.65 -15.70
N MET A 261 12.97 -17.13 -14.95
CA MET A 261 13.52 -15.79 -15.18
C MET A 261 14.31 -15.70 -16.48
N THR A 262 15.06 -16.75 -16.84
CA THR A 262 15.79 -16.81 -18.10
C THR A 262 14.83 -16.86 -19.30
N GLU A 263 13.77 -17.63 -19.21
CA GLU A 263 12.73 -17.74 -20.22
C GLU A 263 12.00 -16.40 -20.39
N LEU A 264 11.57 -15.80 -19.27
CA LEU A 264 10.94 -14.46 -19.29
C LEU A 264 11.85 -13.43 -19.95
N ARG A 265 13.13 -13.41 -19.59
CA ARG A 265 14.11 -12.49 -20.17
C ARG A 265 14.28 -12.70 -21.67
N GLY A 266 14.24 -13.94 -22.16
CA GLY A 266 14.22 -14.25 -23.59
C GLY A 266 13.05 -13.58 -24.30
N HIS A 267 11.85 -13.77 -23.80
CA HIS A 267 10.64 -13.16 -24.37
C HIS A 267 10.65 -11.62 -24.29
N LEU A 268 11.12 -11.06 -23.18
CA LEU A 268 11.23 -9.60 -23.02
C LEU A 268 12.21 -9.01 -24.05
N ASN A 269 13.32 -9.67 -24.33
CA ASN A 269 14.29 -9.25 -25.35
C ASN A 269 13.67 -9.24 -26.76
N GLU A 270 12.90 -10.27 -27.12
CA GLU A 270 12.16 -10.32 -28.40
C GLU A 270 11.19 -9.13 -28.53
N LEU A 271 10.55 -8.73 -27.43
CA LEU A 271 9.63 -7.60 -27.36
C LEU A 271 10.34 -6.24 -27.18
N ARG A 272 11.66 -6.21 -27.08
CA ARG A 272 12.44 -5.00 -26.74
C ARG A 272 11.95 -4.34 -25.44
N ILE A 273 11.65 -5.14 -24.43
CA ILE A 273 11.28 -4.71 -23.08
C ILE A 273 12.46 -5.03 -22.18
N GLN A 274 12.89 -4.09 -21.36
CA GLN A 274 13.92 -4.30 -20.37
C GLN A 274 13.33 -4.87 -19.08
N LEU A 275 14.19 -5.46 -18.25
CA LEU A 275 13.82 -5.99 -16.94
C LEU A 275 14.52 -5.19 -15.85
N ALA A 276 13.80 -4.84 -14.79
CA ALA A 276 14.32 -4.25 -13.58
C ALA A 276 13.81 -5.01 -12.35
N TYR A 277 14.57 -4.92 -11.26
CA TYR A 277 14.18 -5.51 -9.98
C TYR A 277 13.85 -4.40 -9.00
N ASP A 278 12.62 -4.41 -8.50
CA ASP A 278 12.15 -3.50 -7.44
C ASP A 278 12.40 -4.09 -6.05
N GLY A 279 12.53 -3.21 -5.04
CA GLY A 279 12.80 -3.60 -3.65
C GLY A 279 14.20 -4.15 -3.42
N PHE A 280 15.15 -3.89 -4.32
CA PHE A 280 16.52 -4.40 -4.23
C PHE A 280 17.19 -4.05 -2.89
N GLY A 281 17.66 -5.09 -2.18
CA GLY A 281 18.31 -4.94 -0.87
C GLY A 281 17.35 -4.87 0.32
N ALA A 282 16.05 -4.96 0.13
CA ALA A 282 15.07 -5.03 1.22
C ALA A 282 14.91 -6.45 1.80
N GLY A 283 15.44 -7.47 1.09
CA GLY A 283 15.40 -8.88 1.48
C GLY A 283 16.78 -9.46 1.76
N PRO A 284 16.88 -10.76 2.13
CA PRO A 284 18.15 -11.46 2.19
C PRO A 284 18.76 -11.48 0.79
N ALA A 285 19.80 -10.67 0.61
CA ALA A 285 20.46 -10.43 -0.66
C ALA A 285 20.74 -11.75 -1.42
N ARG A 286 20.01 -12.02 -2.48
CA ARG A 286 20.27 -13.09 -3.44
C ARG A 286 21.13 -12.59 -4.61
N LEU A 287 21.99 -11.60 -4.36
CA LEU A 287 22.96 -11.03 -5.30
C LEU A 287 23.84 -12.10 -6.00
N LEU A 288 23.95 -13.29 -5.43
CA LEU A 288 24.74 -14.40 -6.00
C LEU A 288 23.96 -15.21 -7.05
N ALA A 289 22.68 -14.91 -7.27
CA ALA A 289 21.80 -15.63 -8.21
C ALA A 289 21.47 -14.82 -9.49
N LEU A 290 21.97 -13.59 -9.59
CA LEU A 290 21.89 -12.72 -10.75
C LEU A 290 23.19 -12.75 -11.52
#